data_5bad5d96dc49481652ab15d1f061049c
#
_entry.id   5bad5d96dc49481652ab15d1f061049c
#
_cell.length_a   1.000
_cell.length_b   1.000
_cell.length_c   1.000
_cell.angle_alpha   90.00
_cell.angle_beta   90.00
_cell.angle_gamma   90.00
#
_symmetry.space_group_name_H-M   'P 1'
#
loop_
_entity.id
_entity.type
_entity.pdbx_description
1 polymer ?
#
loop_
_entity_poly.entity_id
_entity_poly.type
_entity_poly.pdbx_seq_one_letter_code
_entity_poly.pdbx_strand_id
1 'polypeptide(L)'
;ILVTVLIDMIAIGLIVPVLPPLVGKFTADPAEQSLWYGAVAFAFGLANFFGAPILGALSDRYGRRPVLLLGFCGLALNFFATALATAVWMLIAVRLVGGALQANAAVANAYVADITPPEDRARRFGLLGAMFGIGFILGPVMGGLLGGIDLHLPFFVAGTLALINFAYGVFVLPESLPTTQRRPFDWRRANPVTSLKSLARLEG
;
A
#
# COMPACT_ATOMS: atom_id res chain seq x y z
N ILE A 1 -1.08 -9.34 12.53
CA ILE A 1 -0.42 -8.67 11.41
C ILE A 1 -0.42 -9.51 10.14
N LEU A 2 -0.22 -10.83 10.16
CA LEU A 2 -0.22 -11.68 8.96
C LEU A 2 -1.55 -11.62 8.19
N VAL A 3 -2.67 -11.66 8.91
CA VAL A 3 -4.02 -11.55 8.31
C VAL A 3 -4.23 -10.18 7.67
N THR A 4 -3.79 -9.10 8.33
CA THR A 4 -3.90 -7.74 7.77
C THR A 4 -3.11 -7.60 6.49
N VAL A 5 -1.91 -8.17 6.42
CA VAL A 5 -1.07 -8.14 5.21
C VAL A 5 -1.70 -8.97 4.10
N LEU A 6 -2.24 -10.15 4.40
CA LEU A 6 -2.93 -10.97 3.40
C LEU A 6 -4.12 -10.22 2.78
N ILE A 7 -5.00 -9.65 3.61
CA ILE A 7 -6.16 -8.88 3.14
C ILE A 7 -5.70 -7.67 2.30
N ASP A 8 -4.67 -6.95 2.74
CA ASP A 8 -4.12 -5.80 2.05
C ASP A 8 -3.60 -6.18 0.65
N MET A 9 -2.87 -7.31 0.56
CA MET A 9 -2.32 -7.80 -0.71
C MET A 9 -3.39 -8.32 -1.66
N ILE A 10 -4.45 -8.96 -1.15
CA ILE A 10 -5.62 -9.33 -1.96
C ILE A 10 -6.29 -8.07 -2.52
N ALA A 11 -6.52 -7.07 -1.67
CA ALA A 11 -7.17 -5.83 -2.07
C ALA A 11 -6.36 -5.06 -3.13
N ILE A 12 -5.04 -4.98 -2.97
CA ILE A 12 -4.13 -4.38 -3.97
C ILE A 12 -4.11 -5.21 -5.25
N GLY A 13 -4.04 -6.53 -5.13
CA GLY A 13 -4.00 -7.44 -6.26
C GLY A 13 -5.25 -7.38 -7.14
N LEU A 14 -6.44 -7.20 -6.53
CA LEU A 14 -7.73 -7.08 -7.22
C LEU A 14 -7.72 -6.03 -8.35
N ILE A 15 -7.03 -4.93 -8.15
CA ILE A 15 -7.04 -3.81 -9.09
C ILE A 15 -6.05 -3.97 -10.25
N VAL A 16 -5.05 -4.84 -10.13
CA VAL A 16 -3.97 -4.97 -11.12
C VAL A 16 -4.52 -5.27 -12.52
N PRO A 17 -5.38 -6.27 -12.74
CA PRO A 17 -5.86 -6.60 -14.09
C PRO A 17 -6.93 -5.61 -14.61
N VAL A 18 -7.59 -4.84 -13.74
CA VAL A 18 -8.74 -3.99 -14.13
C VAL A 18 -8.39 -2.52 -14.28
N LEU A 19 -7.25 -2.08 -13.75
CA LEU A 19 -6.83 -0.69 -13.88
C LEU A 19 -6.55 -0.27 -15.33
N PRO A 20 -5.83 -1.04 -16.17
CA PRO A 20 -5.61 -0.68 -17.57
C PRO A 20 -6.92 -0.56 -18.38
N PRO A 21 -7.86 -1.52 -18.34
CA PRO A 21 -9.14 -1.37 -19.04
C PRO A 21 -10.01 -0.25 -18.46
N LEU A 22 -9.90 0.07 -17.15
CA LEU A 22 -10.60 1.24 -16.59
C LEU A 22 -10.06 2.56 -17.19
N VAL A 23 -8.74 2.71 -17.33
CA VAL A 23 -8.14 3.86 -18.01
C VAL A 23 -8.62 3.93 -19.47
N GLY A 24 -8.74 2.79 -20.14
CA GLY A 24 -9.24 2.70 -21.51
C GLY A 24 -10.67 3.17 -21.70
N LYS A 25 -11.51 3.23 -20.65
CA LYS A 25 -12.84 3.84 -20.72
C LYS A 25 -12.81 5.36 -20.97
N PHE A 26 -11.71 6.01 -20.65
CA PHE A 26 -11.56 7.48 -20.74
C PHE A 26 -10.78 7.95 -21.96
N THR A 27 -10.27 7.01 -22.79
CA THR A 27 -9.46 7.29 -24.00
C THR A 27 -9.94 6.43 -25.15
N ALA A 28 -10.03 6.99 -26.34
CA ALA A 28 -10.45 6.25 -27.54
C ALA A 28 -9.27 5.59 -28.29
N ASP A 29 -8.06 6.08 -28.06
CA ASP A 29 -6.83 5.61 -28.74
C ASP A 29 -6.04 4.67 -27.82
N PRO A 30 -5.64 3.45 -28.26
CA PRO A 30 -4.79 2.54 -27.52
C PRO A 30 -3.42 3.12 -27.12
N ALA A 31 -2.85 4.01 -27.93
CA ALA A 31 -1.59 4.67 -27.61
C ALA A 31 -1.77 5.64 -26.44
N GLU A 32 -2.84 6.44 -26.45
CA GLU A 32 -3.20 7.30 -25.31
C GLU A 32 -3.51 6.49 -24.05
N GLN A 33 -4.21 5.36 -24.17
CA GLN A 33 -4.48 4.48 -23.03
C GLN A 33 -3.19 4.04 -22.34
N SER A 34 -2.19 3.61 -23.12
CA SER A 34 -0.90 3.16 -22.57
C SER A 34 -0.16 4.29 -21.87
N LEU A 35 -0.18 5.49 -22.44
CA LEU A 35 0.45 6.68 -21.88
C LEU A 35 -0.23 7.10 -20.57
N TRP A 36 -1.56 7.17 -20.55
CA TRP A 36 -2.31 7.53 -19.34
C TRP A 36 -2.19 6.48 -18.24
N TYR A 37 -2.19 5.18 -18.60
CA TYR A 37 -1.92 4.13 -17.61
C TYR A 37 -0.51 4.28 -17.01
N GLY A 38 0.49 4.56 -17.85
CA GLY A 38 1.85 4.87 -17.39
C GLY A 38 1.89 6.07 -16.45
N ALA A 39 1.16 7.15 -16.77
CA ALA A 39 1.08 8.34 -15.93
C ALA A 39 0.41 8.05 -14.57
N VAL A 40 -0.68 7.27 -14.55
CA VAL A 40 -1.40 6.84 -13.34
C VAL A 40 -0.49 5.96 -12.46
N ALA A 41 0.25 5.02 -13.06
CA ALA A 41 1.20 4.17 -12.34
C ALA A 41 2.40 4.96 -11.82
N PHE A 42 2.95 5.87 -12.63
CA PHE A 42 4.04 6.75 -12.24
C PHE A 42 3.64 7.68 -11.09
N ALA A 43 2.47 8.28 -11.13
CA ALA A 43 1.94 9.14 -10.06
C ALA A 43 1.89 8.41 -8.72
N PHE A 44 1.40 7.16 -8.72
CA PHE A 44 1.39 6.31 -7.54
C PHE A 44 2.82 6.00 -7.04
N GLY A 45 3.70 5.55 -7.92
CA GLY A 45 5.09 5.20 -7.57
C GLY A 45 5.86 6.39 -7.02
N LEU A 46 5.70 7.56 -7.66
CA LEU A 46 6.33 8.82 -7.22
C LEU A 46 5.85 9.23 -5.82
N ALA A 47 4.54 9.22 -5.60
CA ALA A 47 3.97 9.56 -4.31
C ALA A 47 4.37 8.57 -3.20
N ASN A 48 4.41 7.27 -3.53
CA ASN A 48 4.85 6.23 -2.61
C ASN A 48 6.35 6.34 -2.27
N PHE A 49 7.19 6.68 -3.26
CA PHE A 49 8.64 6.89 -3.05
C PHE A 49 8.93 7.95 -1.98
N PHE A 50 8.17 9.04 -1.97
CA PHE A 50 8.31 10.08 -0.94
C PHE A 50 7.49 9.77 0.32
N GLY A 51 6.29 9.21 0.17
CA GLY A 51 5.37 8.95 1.27
C GLY A 51 5.83 7.82 2.20
N ALA A 52 6.38 6.73 1.66
CA ALA A 52 6.74 5.56 2.45
C ALA A 52 7.81 5.85 3.53
N PRO A 53 8.91 6.57 3.26
CA PRO A 53 9.87 6.95 4.30
C PRO A 53 9.28 7.89 5.36
N ILE A 54 8.40 8.81 4.96
CA ILE A 54 7.72 9.73 5.88
C ILE A 54 6.81 8.93 6.82
N LEU A 55 5.97 8.05 6.28
CA LEU A 55 5.10 7.20 7.07
C LEU A 55 5.89 6.21 7.95
N GLY A 56 7.02 5.71 7.46
CA GLY A 56 7.96 4.92 8.25
C GLY A 56 8.46 5.69 9.47
N ALA A 57 8.95 6.93 9.28
CA ALA A 57 9.41 7.78 10.36
C ALA A 57 8.28 8.20 11.33
N LEU A 58 7.06 8.43 10.79
CA LEU A 58 5.88 8.67 11.63
C LEU A 58 5.52 7.44 12.46
N SER A 59 5.68 6.23 11.93
CA SER A 59 5.43 4.98 12.66
C SER A 59 6.45 4.75 13.77
N ASP A 60 7.70 5.21 13.60
CA ASP A 60 8.72 5.22 14.66
C ASP A 60 8.39 6.19 15.79
N ARG A 61 7.71 7.31 15.49
CA ARG A 61 7.35 8.34 16.46
C ARG A 61 6.03 8.06 17.19
N TYR A 62 4.99 7.73 16.43
CA TYR A 62 3.62 7.63 16.97
C TYR A 62 3.22 6.20 17.31
N GLY A 63 3.98 5.20 16.85
CA GLY A 63 3.70 3.79 16.95
C GLY A 63 3.32 3.17 15.60
N ARG A 64 3.44 1.87 15.51
CA ARG A 64 3.16 1.12 14.25
C ARG A 64 1.67 1.07 13.93
N ARG A 65 0.86 0.78 14.97
CA ARG A 65 -0.58 0.59 14.82
C ARG A 65 -1.29 1.82 14.23
N PRO A 66 -1.14 3.06 14.72
CA PRO A 66 -1.82 4.23 14.17
C PRO A 66 -1.49 4.47 12.70
N VAL A 67 -0.24 4.24 12.29
CA VAL A 67 0.18 4.45 10.90
C VAL A 67 -0.33 3.34 9.98
N LEU A 68 -0.38 2.08 10.45
CA LEU A 68 -1.04 0.99 9.71
C LEU A 68 -2.54 1.28 9.52
N LEU A 69 -3.23 1.72 10.56
CA LEU A 69 -4.64 2.09 10.46
C LEU A 69 -4.87 3.25 9.49
N LEU A 70 -4.01 4.27 9.52
CA LEU A 70 -4.05 5.36 8.54
C LEU A 70 -3.88 4.82 7.11
N GLY A 71 -2.94 3.90 6.91
CA GLY A 71 -2.71 3.24 5.62
C GLY A 71 -3.90 2.42 5.13
N PHE A 72 -4.54 1.63 6.00
CA PHE A 72 -5.74 0.85 5.64
C PHE A 72 -6.93 1.75 5.31
N CYS A 73 -7.16 2.80 6.09
CA CYS A 73 -8.19 3.79 5.81
C CYS A 73 -7.91 4.52 4.48
N GLY A 74 -6.68 4.98 4.27
CA GLY A 74 -6.25 5.62 3.04
C GLY A 74 -6.42 4.72 1.82
N LEU A 75 -6.11 3.42 1.96
CA LEU A 75 -6.30 2.42 0.91
C LEU A 75 -7.79 2.22 0.56
N ALA A 76 -8.65 2.12 1.56
CA ALA A 76 -10.09 2.00 1.36
C ALA A 76 -10.65 3.21 0.60
N LEU A 77 -10.30 4.43 1.05
CA LEU A 77 -10.70 5.67 0.39
C LEU A 77 -10.18 5.74 -1.04
N ASN A 78 -8.93 5.32 -1.28
CA ASN A 78 -8.33 5.27 -2.62
C ASN A 78 -9.12 4.35 -3.55
N PHE A 79 -9.52 3.16 -3.10
CA PHE A 79 -10.27 2.23 -3.93
C PHE A 79 -11.68 2.73 -4.24
N PHE A 80 -12.41 3.25 -3.26
CA PHE A 80 -13.73 3.83 -3.51
C PHE A 80 -13.65 5.05 -4.42
N ALA A 81 -12.69 5.94 -4.21
CA ALA A 81 -12.48 7.09 -5.07
C ALA A 81 -12.10 6.67 -6.51
N THR A 82 -11.32 5.59 -6.67
CA THR A 82 -11.01 5.02 -8.00
C THR A 82 -12.26 4.43 -8.65
N ALA A 83 -13.11 3.72 -7.89
CA ALA A 83 -14.38 3.18 -8.40
C ALA A 83 -15.34 4.26 -8.90
N LEU A 84 -15.31 5.44 -8.29
CA LEU A 84 -16.18 6.59 -8.61
C LEU A 84 -15.52 7.57 -9.59
N ALA A 85 -14.31 7.29 -10.07
CA ALA A 85 -13.61 8.18 -11.00
C ALA A 85 -14.33 8.24 -12.35
N THR A 86 -14.55 9.45 -12.84
CA THR A 86 -15.21 9.74 -14.12
C THR A 86 -14.26 10.31 -15.17
N ALA A 87 -13.00 10.53 -14.83
CA ALA A 87 -11.97 11.07 -15.71
C ALA A 87 -10.57 10.62 -15.31
N VAL A 88 -9.63 10.58 -16.27
CA VAL A 88 -8.25 10.14 -16.04
C VAL A 88 -7.52 11.00 -15.01
N TRP A 89 -7.73 12.32 -15.01
CA TRP A 89 -7.09 13.21 -14.03
C TRP A 89 -7.52 12.89 -12.58
N MET A 90 -8.76 12.41 -12.37
CA MET A 90 -9.21 11.94 -11.05
C MET A 90 -8.41 10.69 -10.63
N LEU A 91 -8.16 9.76 -11.56
CA LEU A 91 -7.32 8.58 -11.29
C LEU A 91 -5.91 9.00 -10.87
N ILE A 92 -5.31 9.98 -11.56
CA ILE A 92 -3.98 10.50 -11.21
C ILE A 92 -3.99 11.12 -9.80
N ALA A 93 -4.98 11.98 -9.51
CA ALA A 93 -5.10 12.62 -8.20
C ALA A 93 -5.28 11.59 -7.06
N VAL A 94 -6.16 10.61 -7.26
CA VAL A 94 -6.39 9.52 -6.32
C VAL A 94 -5.14 8.69 -6.12
N ARG A 95 -4.38 8.40 -7.19
CA ARG A 95 -3.11 7.65 -7.11
C ARG A 95 -2.00 8.40 -6.40
N LEU A 96 -1.92 9.71 -6.55
CA LEU A 96 -0.98 10.54 -5.79
C LEU A 96 -1.28 10.47 -4.28
N VAL A 97 -2.53 10.67 -3.89
CA VAL A 97 -2.93 10.58 -2.48
C VAL A 97 -2.74 9.16 -1.93
N GLY A 98 -3.21 8.15 -2.69
CA GLY A 98 -3.10 6.75 -2.29
C GLY A 98 -1.64 6.28 -2.18
N GLY A 99 -0.79 6.66 -3.12
CA GLY A 99 0.64 6.34 -3.06
C GLY A 99 1.32 6.99 -1.85
N ALA A 100 1.01 8.26 -1.55
CA ALA A 100 1.57 8.96 -0.40
C ALA A 100 1.18 8.33 0.95
N LEU A 101 -0.01 7.72 1.04
CA LEU A 101 -0.52 7.08 2.26
C LEU A 101 -0.16 5.59 2.38
N GLN A 102 0.45 4.99 1.36
CA GLN A 102 0.72 3.57 1.31
C GLN A 102 2.14 3.22 1.77
N ALA A 103 2.31 2.98 3.07
CA ALA A 103 3.55 2.42 3.63
C ALA A 103 3.32 1.09 4.37
N ASN A 104 2.16 0.46 4.17
CA ASN A 104 1.72 -0.71 4.94
C ASN A 104 2.75 -1.84 4.96
N ALA A 105 3.38 -2.14 3.82
CA ALA A 105 4.39 -3.18 3.73
C ALA A 105 5.62 -2.87 4.60
N ALA A 106 6.15 -1.64 4.55
CA ALA A 106 7.31 -1.23 5.34
C ALA A 106 7.00 -1.25 6.84
N VAL A 107 5.83 -0.70 7.23
CA VAL A 107 5.40 -0.66 8.62
C VAL A 107 5.06 -2.05 9.15
N ALA A 108 4.47 -2.94 8.33
CA ALA A 108 4.22 -4.34 8.69
C ALA A 108 5.51 -5.12 8.94
N ASN A 109 6.55 -4.92 8.10
CA ASN A 109 7.87 -5.50 8.35
C ASN A 109 8.47 -5.02 9.68
N ALA A 110 8.39 -3.71 9.95
CA ALA A 110 8.86 -3.15 11.21
C ALA A 110 8.06 -3.70 12.41
N TYR A 111 6.74 -3.81 12.27
CA TYR A 111 5.87 -4.41 13.28
C TYR A 111 6.28 -5.85 13.61
N VAL A 112 6.52 -6.68 12.59
CA VAL A 112 6.99 -8.08 12.78
C VAL A 112 8.36 -8.09 13.47
N ALA A 113 9.28 -7.19 13.09
CA ALA A 113 10.59 -7.08 13.71
C ALA A 113 10.51 -6.71 15.20
N ASP A 114 9.56 -5.81 15.56
CA ASP A 114 9.37 -5.34 16.93
C ASP A 114 8.89 -6.46 17.87
N ILE A 115 8.00 -7.35 17.37
CA ILE A 115 7.37 -8.41 18.19
C ILE A 115 8.08 -9.76 18.10
N THR A 116 9.16 -9.88 17.31
CA THR A 116 9.79 -11.19 17.04
C THR A 116 11.22 -11.23 17.56
N PRO A 117 11.56 -12.20 18.45
CA PRO A 117 12.92 -12.44 18.86
C PRO A 117 13.86 -12.75 17.66
N PRO A 118 15.15 -12.41 17.75
CA PRO A 118 16.09 -12.56 16.63
C PRO A 118 16.12 -13.96 16.01
N GLU A 119 16.03 -15.00 16.83
CA GLU A 119 16.04 -16.41 16.44
C GLU A 119 14.85 -16.83 15.58
N ASP A 120 13.67 -16.19 15.77
CA ASP A 120 12.43 -16.50 15.05
C ASP A 120 12.20 -15.60 13.83
N ARG A 121 13.00 -14.58 13.62
CA ARG A 121 12.79 -13.56 12.57
C ARG A 121 12.72 -14.16 11.17
N ALA A 122 13.62 -15.07 10.82
CA ALA A 122 13.63 -15.70 9.50
C ALA A 122 12.31 -16.42 9.20
N ARG A 123 11.77 -17.15 10.17
CA ARG A 123 10.48 -17.84 10.05
C ARG A 123 9.31 -16.85 9.91
N ARG A 124 9.30 -15.80 10.74
CA ARG A 124 8.20 -14.79 10.72
C ARG A 124 8.20 -13.96 9.44
N PHE A 125 9.37 -13.55 8.95
CA PHE A 125 9.47 -12.87 7.67
C PHE A 125 9.14 -13.79 6.49
N GLY A 126 9.49 -15.08 6.57
CA GLY A 126 9.06 -16.07 5.59
C GLY A 126 7.54 -16.22 5.51
N LEU A 127 6.84 -16.26 6.66
CA LEU A 127 5.37 -16.25 6.70
C LEU A 127 4.78 -14.94 6.17
N LEU A 128 5.39 -13.82 6.49
CA LEU A 128 4.96 -12.52 5.95
C LEU A 128 5.09 -12.51 4.42
N GLY A 129 6.23 -12.98 3.88
CA GLY A 129 6.44 -13.15 2.44
C GLY A 129 5.42 -14.10 1.79
N ALA A 130 5.06 -15.19 2.47
CA ALA A 130 4.01 -16.11 2.01
C ALA A 130 2.64 -15.41 1.92
N MET A 131 2.27 -14.55 2.90
CA MET A 131 1.03 -13.78 2.85
C MET A 131 1.03 -12.78 1.68
N PHE A 132 2.17 -12.13 1.40
CA PHE A 132 2.34 -11.31 0.21
C PHE A 132 2.10 -12.12 -1.07
N GLY A 133 2.76 -13.27 -1.20
CA GLY A 133 2.65 -14.13 -2.38
C GLY A 133 1.24 -14.65 -2.62
N ILE A 134 0.59 -15.18 -1.57
CA ILE A 134 -0.78 -15.70 -1.64
C ILE A 134 -1.76 -14.58 -2.03
N GLY A 135 -1.66 -13.42 -1.39
CA GLY A 135 -2.51 -12.28 -1.69
C GLY A 135 -2.32 -11.78 -3.12
N PHE A 136 -1.08 -11.76 -3.61
CA PHE A 136 -0.74 -11.32 -4.97
C PHE A 136 -1.12 -12.35 -6.06
N ILE A 137 -1.42 -13.58 -5.69
CA ILE A 137 -2.01 -14.59 -6.58
C ILE A 137 -3.54 -14.49 -6.56
N LEU A 138 -4.15 -14.49 -5.38
CA LEU A 138 -5.60 -14.48 -5.22
C LEU A 138 -6.22 -13.18 -5.72
N GLY A 139 -5.56 -12.04 -5.47
CA GLY A 139 -6.04 -10.72 -5.85
C GLY A 139 -6.32 -10.60 -7.35
N PRO A 140 -5.32 -10.79 -8.24
CA PRO A 140 -5.55 -10.70 -9.68
C PRO A 140 -6.55 -11.71 -10.23
N VAL A 141 -6.61 -12.94 -9.69
CA VAL A 141 -7.61 -13.94 -10.07
C VAL A 141 -9.02 -13.42 -9.78
N MET A 142 -9.25 -12.95 -8.55
CA MET A 142 -10.54 -12.36 -8.17
C MET A 142 -10.84 -11.08 -8.96
N GLY A 143 -9.82 -10.24 -9.17
CA GLY A 143 -9.94 -9.01 -9.93
C GLY A 143 -10.33 -9.24 -11.38
N GLY A 144 -9.73 -10.23 -12.04
CA GLY A 144 -10.09 -10.62 -13.40
C GLY A 144 -11.52 -11.16 -13.50
N LEU A 145 -11.94 -12.03 -12.57
CA LEU A 145 -13.30 -12.57 -12.52
C LEU A 145 -14.36 -11.48 -12.30
N LEU A 146 -14.15 -10.61 -11.32
CA LEU A 146 -15.07 -9.52 -11.00
C LEU A 146 -15.06 -8.44 -12.09
N GLY A 147 -13.89 -8.12 -12.64
CA GLY A 147 -13.72 -7.16 -13.72
C GLY A 147 -14.38 -7.61 -15.04
N GLY A 148 -14.53 -8.92 -15.25
CA GLY A 148 -15.31 -9.48 -16.35
C GLY A 148 -16.82 -9.24 -16.23
N ILE A 149 -17.32 -8.98 -15.01
CA ILE A 149 -18.72 -8.62 -14.76
C ILE A 149 -18.90 -7.09 -14.88
N ASP A 150 -18.11 -6.33 -14.14
CA ASP A 150 -18.08 -4.86 -14.18
C ASP A 150 -16.70 -4.36 -13.74
N LEU A 151 -16.12 -3.38 -14.47
CA LEU A 151 -14.77 -2.86 -14.20
C LEU A 151 -14.68 -2.08 -12.89
N HIS A 152 -15.77 -1.60 -12.32
CA HIS A 152 -15.79 -0.87 -11.05
C HIS A 152 -15.92 -1.82 -9.84
N LEU A 153 -16.49 -3.02 -10.05
CA LEU A 153 -16.76 -3.99 -8.99
C LEU A 153 -15.50 -4.40 -8.20
N PRO A 154 -14.35 -4.71 -8.83
CA PRO A 154 -13.12 -5.03 -8.10
C PRO A 154 -12.67 -3.91 -7.14
N PHE A 155 -12.88 -2.64 -7.51
CA PHE A 155 -12.51 -1.50 -6.66
C PHE A 155 -13.43 -1.39 -5.44
N PHE A 156 -14.74 -1.63 -5.59
CA PHE A 156 -15.66 -1.67 -4.46
C PHE A 156 -15.35 -2.82 -3.51
N VAL A 157 -15.03 -4.00 -4.05
CA VAL A 157 -14.65 -5.16 -3.25
C VAL A 157 -13.31 -4.90 -2.53
N ALA A 158 -12.32 -4.35 -3.23
CA ALA A 158 -11.02 -3.99 -2.63
C ALA A 158 -11.18 -2.93 -1.52
N GLY A 159 -12.02 -1.90 -1.75
CA GLY A 159 -12.34 -0.89 -0.75
C GLY A 159 -13.02 -1.48 0.50
N THR A 160 -13.94 -2.40 0.29
CA THR A 160 -14.62 -3.11 1.38
C THR A 160 -13.64 -4.00 2.17
N LEU A 161 -12.76 -4.74 1.50
CA LEU A 161 -11.72 -5.53 2.14
C LEU A 161 -10.76 -4.65 2.96
N ALA A 162 -10.38 -3.48 2.43
CA ALA A 162 -9.53 -2.52 3.15
C ALA A 162 -10.25 -1.94 4.39
N LEU A 163 -11.57 -1.68 4.33
CA LEU A 163 -12.36 -1.29 5.51
C LEU A 163 -12.47 -2.42 6.54
N ILE A 164 -12.66 -3.66 6.10
CA ILE A 164 -12.64 -4.83 6.99
C ILE A 164 -11.27 -4.95 7.65
N ASN A 165 -10.19 -4.75 6.89
CA ASN A 165 -8.83 -4.76 7.41
C ASN A 165 -8.59 -3.63 8.42
N PHE A 166 -9.10 -2.43 8.14
CA PHE A 166 -9.09 -1.31 9.08
C PHE A 166 -9.81 -1.66 10.38
N ALA A 167 -11.04 -2.16 10.28
CA ALA A 167 -11.82 -2.58 11.46
C ALA A 167 -11.10 -3.68 12.24
N TYR A 168 -10.59 -4.71 11.57
CA TYR A 168 -9.78 -5.75 12.20
C TYR A 168 -8.56 -5.15 12.91
N GLY A 169 -7.85 -4.22 12.28
CA GLY A 169 -6.72 -3.53 12.87
C GLY A 169 -7.10 -2.70 14.12
N VAL A 170 -8.28 -2.08 14.11
CA VAL A 170 -8.79 -1.32 15.28
C VAL A 170 -9.06 -2.24 16.46
N PHE A 171 -9.71 -3.38 16.24
CA PHE A 171 -10.17 -4.24 17.34
C PHE A 171 -9.15 -5.31 17.77
N VAL A 172 -8.28 -5.76 16.86
CA VAL A 172 -7.43 -6.94 17.08
C VAL A 172 -5.95 -6.63 17.13
N LEU A 173 -5.47 -5.58 16.39
CA LEU A 173 -4.05 -5.31 16.27
C LEU A 173 -3.55 -4.50 17.49
N PRO A 174 -2.69 -5.06 18.39
CA PRO A 174 -2.07 -4.29 19.46
C PRO A 174 -0.97 -3.36 18.92
N GLU A 175 -0.52 -2.41 19.74
CA GLU A 175 0.67 -1.61 19.41
C GLU A 175 1.92 -2.47 19.64
N SER A 176 2.85 -2.49 18.64
CA SER A 176 4.08 -3.25 18.73
C SER A 176 5.26 -2.44 19.27
N LEU A 177 5.22 -1.09 19.12
CA LEU A 177 6.31 -0.22 19.52
C LEU A 177 5.99 0.48 20.85
N PRO A 178 6.63 0.05 21.97
CA PRO A 178 6.47 0.69 23.26
C PRO A 178 6.85 2.16 23.22
N THR A 179 6.18 3.00 24.03
CA THR A 179 6.45 4.44 24.09
C THR A 179 7.90 4.78 24.42
N THR A 180 8.56 3.93 25.21
CA THR A 180 9.97 4.07 25.59
C THR A 180 10.96 3.85 24.44
N GLN A 181 10.54 3.16 23.38
CA GLN A 181 11.39 2.86 22.21
C GLN A 181 11.06 3.78 21.01
N ARG A 182 10.08 4.66 21.15
CA ARG A 182 9.73 5.62 20.11
C ARG A 182 10.83 6.64 19.90
N ARG A 183 11.06 6.98 18.62
CA ARG A 183 12.09 7.94 18.22
C ARG A 183 11.46 9.28 17.82
N PRO A 184 12.13 10.42 18.07
CA PRO A 184 11.66 11.69 17.54
C PRO A 184 11.65 11.64 16.00
N PHE A 185 10.72 12.36 15.39
CA PHE A 185 10.65 12.46 13.94
C PHE A 185 11.90 13.22 13.41
N ASP A 186 12.58 12.62 12.44
CA ASP A 186 13.76 13.19 11.80
C ASP A 186 13.57 13.28 10.29
N TRP A 187 13.49 14.50 9.77
CA TRP A 187 13.35 14.77 8.34
C TRP A 187 14.49 14.22 7.49
N ARG A 188 15.70 14.08 8.05
CA ARG A 188 16.83 13.52 7.32
C ARG A 188 16.64 12.03 7.03
N ARG A 189 16.02 11.31 7.93
CA ARG A 189 15.66 9.88 7.77
C ARG A 189 14.39 9.69 6.93
N ALA A 190 13.48 10.64 7.00
CA ALA A 190 12.24 10.63 6.22
C ALA A 190 12.45 11.04 4.74
N ASN A 191 13.64 11.55 4.37
CA ASN A 191 13.92 11.98 3.01
C ASN A 191 14.62 10.85 2.21
N PRO A 192 13.96 10.29 1.17
CA PRO A 192 14.54 9.20 0.38
C PRO A 192 15.82 9.61 -0.35
N VAL A 193 15.96 10.88 -0.73
CA VAL A 193 17.16 11.41 -1.39
C VAL A 193 18.38 11.36 -0.45
N THR A 194 18.18 11.63 0.84
CA THR A 194 19.26 11.54 1.85
C THR A 194 19.70 10.08 2.04
N SER A 195 18.75 9.14 2.05
CA SER A 195 19.03 7.70 2.14
C SER A 195 19.83 7.21 0.93
N LEU A 196 19.49 7.63 -0.28
CA LEU A 196 20.25 7.31 -1.49
C LEU A 196 21.68 7.89 -1.46
N LYS A 197 21.83 9.14 -1.00
CA LYS A 197 23.16 9.75 -0.85
C LYS A 197 24.03 9.04 0.19
N SER A 198 23.44 8.50 1.25
CA SER A 198 24.17 7.73 2.26
C SER A 198 24.67 6.39 1.70
N LEU A 199 23.87 5.70 0.88
CA LEU A 199 24.28 4.48 0.19
C LEU A 199 25.43 4.71 -0.79
N ALA A 200 25.36 5.78 -1.60
CA ALA A 200 26.42 6.13 -2.53
C ALA A 200 27.77 6.47 -1.84
N ARG A 201 27.77 6.79 -0.54
CA ARG A 201 28.99 7.01 0.24
C ARG A 201 29.60 5.75 0.84
N LEU A 202 28.88 4.63 0.83
CA LEU A 202 29.36 3.33 1.35
C LEU A 202 30.11 2.53 0.28
N GLU A 203 30.03 2.93 -1.00
CA GLU A 203 30.71 2.27 -2.12
C GLU A 203 32.05 2.95 -2.48
N GLY A 204 32.49 3.97 -1.78
CA GLY A 204 33.77 4.66 -1.93
C GLY A 204 34.62 4.58 -0.66
#